data_5e4a352f30332f4c6684495f75230e6b
#
_entry.id   5e4a352f30332f4c6684495f75230e6b
#
_cell.length_a   1.000
_cell.length_b   1.000
_cell.length_c   1.000
_cell.angle_alpha   90.00
_cell.angle_beta   90.00
_cell.angle_gamma   90.00
#
_symmetry.space_group_name_H-M   'P 1'
#
loop_
_entity.id
_entity.type
_entity.pdbx_description
1 polymer ?
#
loop_
_entity_poly.entity_id
_entity_poly.type
_entity_poly.pdbx_seq_one_letter_code
_entity_poly.pdbx_strand_id
1 'polypeptide(L)'
;MKNITRRMFAAVSATMMVAALGLGGCASDGGAQDASANANETQEQAASEAAEGEPAGEPVELQIFAANSLTKAMAEAQALYHEQHPEVTFADTQYEGSGTLVEMLGAGQYADVLITASAGKMDDAAEAGYIAEDTRRTMFNNDLVIVTEEGGDLAGKDISLEDIAAGAYTLAVGDESVPAGNYACQALTTVGGYIEPDGATGPEATGKGGTFSETLKPMVTLGGKVGDVCKYAETGEVDIAMVYTSDVYRMGGVAICTVVPGDTHKPITYPGAVCAGSKHTEAAQAFIDWCMTDEDCAQIWEEWGFERA
;
A
#
# COMPACT_ATOMS: atom_id res chain seq x y z
N MET A 1 22.82 8.74 10.63
CA MET A 1 23.14 7.32 10.44
C MET A 1 22.62 6.56 11.65
N LYS A 2 21.40 6.06 11.59
CA LYS A 2 20.82 5.18 12.61
C LYS A 2 20.94 3.75 12.08
N ASN A 3 21.61 2.88 12.84
CA ASN A 3 21.79 1.47 12.52
C ASN A 3 20.44 0.75 12.58
N ILE A 4 19.93 0.32 11.43
CA ILE A 4 18.74 -0.54 11.33
C ILE A 4 19.19 -1.98 11.60
N THR A 5 18.89 -2.47 12.79
CA THR A 5 19.15 -3.86 13.19
C THR A 5 18.04 -4.75 12.63
N ARG A 6 18.34 -5.51 11.58
CA ARG A 6 17.46 -6.57 11.07
C ARG A 6 17.15 -7.56 12.18
N ARG A 7 15.91 -7.64 12.63
CA ARG A 7 15.41 -8.72 13.48
C ARG A 7 15.01 -9.90 12.60
N MET A 8 15.80 -10.98 12.65
CA MET A 8 15.45 -12.28 12.08
C MET A 8 14.30 -12.87 12.89
N PHE A 9 13.16 -13.10 12.27
CA PHE A 9 12.10 -13.94 12.83
C PHE A 9 12.51 -15.41 12.70
N ALA A 10 12.73 -16.06 13.83
CA ALA A 10 12.93 -17.51 13.92
C ALA A 10 11.55 -18.19 13.93
N ALA A 11 11.22 -18.93 12.86
CA ALA A 11 10.07 -19.78 12.80
C ALA A 11 10.26 -20.97 13.78
N VAL A 12 9.44 -21.05 14.82
CA VAL A 12 9.34 -22.20 15.71
C VAL A 12 8.31 -23.16 15.14
N SER A 13 8.79 -24.25 14.53
CA SER A 13 7.96 -25.38 14.11
C SER A 13 7.65 -26.26 15.33
N ALA A 14 6.41 -26.25 15.79
CA ALA A 14 5.93 -27.20 16.77
C ALA A 14 5.40 -28.46 16.06
N THR A 15 6.16 -29.55 16.17
CA THR A 15 5.78 -30.88 15.67
C THR A 15 4.84 -31.52 16.71
N MET A 16 3.56 -31.71 16.39
CA MET A 16 2.65 -32.57 17.19
C MET A 16 2.73 -34.00 16.69
N MET A 17 3.22 -34.91 17.57
CA MET A 17 3.12 -36.34 17.43
C MET A 17 1.72 -36.80 17.79
N VAL A 18 1.05 -37.46 16.87
CA VAL A 18 -0.16 -38.27 17.13
C VAL A 18 0.28 -39.67 17.49
N ALA A 19 -0.12 -40.17 18.67
CA ALA A 19 -0.07 -41.56 19.02
C ALA A 19 -1.51 -42.09 19.14
N ALA A 20 -1.88 -42.97 18.22
CA ALA A 20 -3.08 -43.79 18.25
C ALA A 20 -2.75 -45.14 18.91
N LEU A 21 -3.70 -45.71 19.66
CA LEU A 21 -3.95 -47.11 20.02
C LEU A 21 -4.89 -47.08 21.24
N GLY A 22 -5.98 -47.78 21.37
CA GLY A 22 -6.45 -49.00 20.77
C GLY A 22 -7.78 -49.45 21.42
N LEU A 23 -8.42 -50.26 20.74
CA LEU A 23 -9.64 -51.02 20.84
C LEU A 23 -10.06 -51.64 22.18
N GLY A 24 -11.39 -51.80 22.36
CA GLY A 24 -12.05 -52.85 23.16
C GLY A 24 -13.12 -52.24 24.07
N GLY A 25 -14.39 -52.50 24.05
CA GLY A 25 -15.15 -53.67 23.71
C GLY A 25 -16.23 -53.90 24.75
N CYS A 26 -17.49 -53.91 24.30
CA CYS A 26 -18.66 -54.65 24.80
C CYS A 26 -19.22 -54.47 26.21
N ALA A 27 -20.43 -53.97 26.23
CA ALA A 27 -21.72 -54.65 26.53
C ALA A 27 -22.24 -54.67 27.96
N SER A 28 -23.48 -54.26 28.03
CA SER A 28 -24.68 -54.76 28.72
C SER A 28 -24.93 -54.42 30.18
N ASP A 29 -26.03 -53.75 30.31
CA ASP A 29 -27.27 -54.16 30.99
C ASP A 29 -27.46 -53.84 32.49
N GLY A 30 -28.59 -53.22 32.77
CA GLY A 30 -29.48 -53.57 33.86
C GLY A 30 -29.52 -52.70 35.12
N GLY A 31 -30.64 -52.03 35.29
CA GLY A 31 -31.32 -52.07 36.65
C GLY A 31 -31.32 -50.80 37.49
N ALA A 32 -32.39 -50.22 37.50
CA ALA A 32 -33.30 -49.45 38.35
C ALA A 32 -32.98 -49.19 39.82
N GLN A 33 -33.47 -48.00 40.26
CA GLN A 33 -34.05 -47.67 41.62
C GLN A 33 -33.05 -47.49 42.78
N ASP A 34 -33.16 -46.59 43.70
CA ASP A 34 -34.16 -45.65 44.22
C ASP A 34 -33.51 -44.77 45.32
N ALA A 35 -34.07 -43.57 45.47
CA ALA A 35 -34.29 -42.85 46.71
C ALA A 35 -33.16 -42.31 47.62
N SER A 36 -33.21 -41.04 47.77
CA SER A 36 -33.39 -40.25 49.01
C SER A 36 -32.20 -39.63 49.75
N ALA A 37 -32.33 -38.33 49.88
CA ALA A 37 -32.05 -37.45 51.03
C ALA A 37 -30.67 -36.82 51.24
N ASN A 38 -30.66 -35.56 50.97
CA ASN A 38 -30.31 -34.42 51.85
C ASN A 38 -28.93 -34.37 52.51
N ALA A 39 -28.18 -33.37 52.11
CA ALA A 39 -27.60 -32.38 53.04
C ALA A 39 -26.88 -31.23 52.25
N ASN A 40 -27.20 -30.06 52.63
CA ASN A 40 -26.78 -28.73 52.31
C ASN A 40 -25.28 -28.52 52.59
N GLU A 41 -24.51 -28.08 51.63
CA GLU A 41 -23.30 -27.27 51.90
C GLU A 41 -23.10 -26.25 50.80
N THR A 42 -23.13 -25.01 51.22
CA THR A 42 -22.90 -23.77 50.50
C THR A 42 -21.45 -23.72 50.01
N GLN A 43 -21.23 -23.72 48.71
CA GLN A 43 -19.98 -23.23 48.11
C GLN A 43 -20.27 -22.04 47.24
N GLU A 44 -19.68 -20.90 47.62
CA GLU A 44 -19.59 -19.67 46.85
C GLU A 44 -18.97 -19.99 45.50
N GLN A 45 -19.76 -19.87 44.48
CA GLN A 45 -19.33 -19.91 43.10
C GLN A 45 -18.99 -18.46 42.72
N ALA A 46 -17.69 -18.15 42.72
CA ALA A 46 -17.17 -16.93 42.07
C ALA A 46 -17.56 -17.00 40.62
N ALA A 47 -18.51 -16.18 40.24
CA ALA A 47 -18.84 -15.90 38.84
C ALA A 47 -17.64 -15.22 38.20
N SER A 48 -16.94 -15.95 37.32
CA SER A 48 -16.08 -15.35 36.31
C SER A 48 -17.00 -14.60 35.36
N GLU A 49 -17.00 -13.28 35.45
CA GLU A 49 -17.53 -12.42 34.38
C GLU A 49 -16.68 -12.67 33.11
N ALA A 50 -17.19 -13.51 32.22
CA ALA A 50 -16.78 -13.51 30.86
C ALA A 50 -17.17 -12.14 30.31
N ALA A 51 -16.19 -11.34 29.88
CA ALA A 51 -16.42 -10.16 29.10
C ALA A 51 -17.28 -10.56 27.89
N GLU A 52 -18.53 -10.13 27.88
CA GLU A 52 -19.39 -10.21 26.70
C GLU A 52 -18.70 -9.35 25.64
N GLY A 53 -18.11 -9.99 24.61
CA GLY A 53 -17.65 -9.30 23.42
C GLY A 53 -18.83 -8.56 22.80
N GLU A 54 -18.58 -7.33 22.37
CA GLU A 54 -19.54 -6.58 21.57
C GLU A 54 -20.04 -7.46 20.42
N PRO A 55 -21.33 -7.38 20.03
CA PRO A 55 -21.86 -8.20 18.95
C PRO A 55 -21.05 -7.92 17.68
N ALA A 56 -20.42 -8.96 17.15
CA ALA A 56 -19.74 -8.87 15.86
C ALA A 56 -20.70 -8.29 14.82
N GLY A 57 -20.28 -7.24 14.11
CA GLY A 57 -21.07 -6.64 13.05
C GLY A 57 -21.47 -7.66 11.97
N GLU A 58 -22.41 -7.31 11.10
CA GLU A 58 -22.74 -8.17 9.96
C GLU A 58 -21.47 -8.36 9.07
N PRO A 59 -21.20 -9.59 8.59
CA PRO A 59 -20.03 -9.85 7.76
C PRO A 59 -19.99 -8.95 6.51
N VAL A 60 -18.87 -8.28 6.28
CA VAL A 60 -18.65 -7.37 5.17
C VAL A 60 -17.40 -7.78 4.40
N GLU A 61 -17.48 -7.79 3.06
CA GLU A 61 -16.32 -7.97 2.18
C GLU A 61 -16.06 -6.65 1.43
N LEU A 62 -14.91 -6.01 1.70
CA LEU A 62 -14.50 -4.76 1.06
C LEU A 62 -13.67 -5.00 -0.19
N GLN A 63 -14.02 -4.33 -1.29
CA GLN A 63 -13.20 -4.26 -2.50
C GLN A 63 -12.37 -2.99 -2.48
N ILE A 64 -11.04 -3.14 -2.47
CA ILE A 64 -10.11 -2.02 -2.43
C ILE A 64 -9.44 -1.84 -3.81
N PHE A 65 -9.41 -0.60 -4.30
CA PHE A 65 -8.59 -0.15 -5.41
C PHE A 65 -7.48 0.72 -4.85
N ALA A 66 -6.23 0.27 -4.93
CA ALA A 66 -5.08 0.93 -4.33
C ALA A 66 -3.94 1.12 -5.32
N ALA A 67 -3.25 2.25 -5.23
CA ALA A 67 -2.06 2.50 -6.04
C ALA A 67 -1.03 1.38 -5.91
N ASN A 68 -0.38 1.03 -7.01
CA ASN A 68 0.54 -0.12 -7.09
C ASN A 68 1.67 -0.10 -6.04
N SER A 69 2.15 1.09 -5.66
CA SER A 69 3.16 1.26 -4.61
C SER A 69 2.72 0.75 -3.23
N LEU A 70 1.40 0.67 -2.96
CA LEU A 70 0.83 0.21 -1.70
C LEU A 70 0.78 -1.32 -1.54
N THR A 71 1.10 -2.11 -2.57
CA THR A 71 0.84 -3.56 -2.64
C THR A 71 1.24 -4.33 -1.37
N LYS A 72 2.41 -4.04 -0.80
CA LYS A 72 2.91 -4.77 0.39
C LYS A 72 2.33 -4.24 1.68
N ALA A 73 2.44 -2.94 1.92
CA ALA A 73 1.94 -2.30 3.12
C ALA A 73 0.42 -2.51 3.29
N MET A 74 -0.35 -2.36 2.20
CA MET A 74 -1.80 -2.56 2.23
C MET A 74 -2.18 -4.01 2.53
N ALA A 75 -1.45 -4.99 1.97
CA ALA A 75 -1.74 -6.40 2.26
C ALA A 75 -1.53 -6.74 3.75
N GLU A 76 -0.49 -6.19 4.37
CA GLU A 76 -0.23 -6.36 5.81
C GLU A 76 -1.26 -5.59 6.66
N ALA A 77 -1.61 -4.36 6.26
CA ALA A 77 -2.64 -3.58 6.94
C ALA A 77 -4.03 -4.28 6.88
N GLN A 78 -4.41 -4.84 5.74
CA GLN A 78 -5.66 -5.61 5.60
C GLN A 78 -5.66 -6.86 6.47
N ALA A 79 -4.53 -7.57 6.56
CA ALA A 79 -4.40 -8.74 7.42
C ALA A 79 -4.56 -8.37 8.91
N LEU A 80 -3.90 -7.29 9.35
CA LEU A 80 -4.01 -6.78 10.71
C LEU A 80 -5.43 -6.28 11.02
N TYR A 81 -6.06 -5.55 10.08
CA TYR A 81 -7.43 -5.09 10.24
C TYR A 81 -8.41 -6.25 10.41
N HIS A 82 -8.29 -7.29 9.58
CA HIS A 82 -9.11 -8.49 9.70
C HIS A 82 -8.88 -9.24 11.05
N GLU A 83 -7.66 -9.23 11.57
CA GLU A 83 -7.35 -9.81 12.87
C GLU A 83 -8.07 -9.08 14.02
N GLN A 84 -8.14 -7.75 13.93
CA GLN A 84 -8.85 -6.89 14.90
C GLN A 84 -10.36 -6.82 14.65
N HIS A 85 -10.80 -6.98 13.39
CA HIS A 85 -12.18 -6.87 12.91
C HIS A 85 -12.56 -8.10 12.07
N PRO A 86 -12.75 -9.29 12.69
CA PRO A 86 -12.94 -10.55 11.96
C PRO A 86 -14.23 -10.61 11.12
N GLU A 87 -15.18 -9.71 11.37
CA GLU A 87 -16.38 -9.53 10.55
C GLU A 87 -16.10 -8.87 9.19
N VAL A 88 -14.94 -8.20 9.03
CA VAL A 88 -14.52 -7.56 7.77
C VAL A 88 -13.49 -8.42 7.05
N THR A 89 -13.77 -8.72 5.81
CA THR A 89 -12.87 -9.41 4.89
C THR A 89 -12.57 -8.52 3.68
N PHE A 90 -11.58 -8.87 2.89
CA PHE A 90 -11.18 -8.12 1.71
C PHE A 90 -11.22 -9.02 0.49
N ALA A 91 -11.87 -8.57 -0.59
CA ALA A 91 -11.74 -9.16 -1.90
C ALA A 91 -10.32 -8.92 -2.46
N ASP A 92 -9.96 -9.60 -3.56
CA ASP A 92 -8.66 -9.39 -4.20
C ASP A 92 -8.46 -7.92 -4.57
N THR A 93 -7.60 -7.23 -3.82
CA THR A 93 -7.31 -5.81 -4.02
C THR A 93 -6.70 -5.57 -5.40
N GLN A 94 -7.21 -4.56 -6.10
CA GLN A 94 -6.67 -4.16 -7.40
C GLN A 94 -5.51 -3.18 -7.19
N TYR A 95 -4.30 -3.59 -7.56
CA TYR A 95 -3.07 -2.80 -7.45
C TYR A 95 -2.57 -2.38 -8.82
N GLU A 96 -2.97 -1.18 -9.27
CA GLU A 96 -2.61 -0.65 -10.59
C GLU A 96 -2.08 0.79 -10.50
N GLY A 97 -1.70 1.39 -11.63
CA GLY A 97 -1.46 2.82 -11.71
C GLY A 97 -2.73 3.59 -11.34
N SER A 98 -2.59 4.70 -10.60
CA SER A 98 -3.76 5.45 -10.10
C SER A 98 -4.68 5.93 -11.23
N GLY A 99 -4.15 6.23 -12.42
CA GLY A 99 -4.96 6.56 -13.59
C GLY A 99 -5.82 5.39 -14.04
N THR A 100 -5.22 4.19 -14.13
CA THR A 100 -5.94 2.96 -14.50
C THR A 100 -7.05 2.63 -13.50
N LEU A 101 -6.83 2.83 -12.19
CA LEU A 101 -7.87 2.61 -11.17
C LEU A 101 -9.07 3.54 -11.36
N VAL A 102 -8.82 4.82 -11.70
CA VAL A 102 -9.89 5.79 -12.02
C VAL A 102 -10.63 5.38 -13.29
N GLU A 103 -9.92 4.92 -14.32
CA GLU A 103 -10.54 4.40 -15.56
C GLU A 103 -11.37 3.14 -15.31
N MET A 104 -10.94 2.23 -14.41
CA MET A 104 -11.70 1.05 -14.01
C MET A 104 -13.02 1.44 -13.35
N LEU A 105 -13.03 2.44 -12.46
CA LEU A 105 -14.27 2.99 -11.88
C LEU A 105 -15.18 3.58 -12.98
N GLY A 106 -14.59 4.32 -13.92
CA GLY A 106 -15.28 4.88 -15.08
C GLY A 106 -15.89 3.81 -16.00
N ALA A 107 -15.27 2.65 -16.10
CA ALA A 107 -15.79 1.48 -16.81
C ALA A 107 -16.87 0.72 -16.01
N GLY A 108 -17.24 1.19 -14.82
CA GLY A 108 -18.27 0.61 -13.97
C GLY A 108 -17.79 -0.56 -13.10
N GLN A 109 -16.48 -0.73 -12.92
CA GLN A 109 -15.97 -1.71 -11.97
C GLN A 109 -16.25 -1.24 -10.53
N TYR A 110 -16.61 -2.20 -9.68
CA TYR A 110 -16.98 -1.95 -8.31
C TYR A 110 -15.75 -1.85 -7.40
N ALA A 111 -15.73 -0.83 -6.54
CA ALA A 111 -14.84 -0.75 -5.40
C ALA A 111 -15.56 -0.05 -4.23
N ASP A 112 -15.15 -0.36 -3.01
CA ASP A 112 -15.59 0.34 -1.79
C ASP A 112 -14.64 1.49 -1.44
N VAL A 113 -13.35 1.30 -1.65
CA VAL A 113 -12.31 2.29 -1.35
C VAL A 113 -11.42 2.49 -2.56
N LEU A 114 -11.11 3.76 -2.87
CA LEU A 114 -10.06 4.16 -3.80
C LEU A 114 -8.93 4.84 -3.04
N ILE A 115 -7.67 4.39 -3.25
CA ILE A 115 -6.47 5.05 -2.71
C ILE A 115 -5.52 5.32 -3.87
N THR A 116 -5.23 6.59 -4.12
CA THR A 116 -4.35 7.02 -5.22
C THR A 116 -3.00 7.51 -4.72
N ALA A 117 -1.98 7.49 -5.57
CA ALA A 117 -0.64 8.00 -5.26
C ALA A 117 -0.47 9.47 -5.67
N SER A 118 -1.55 10.22 -5.81
CA SER A 118 -1.53 11.67 -6.00
C SER A 118 -2.89 12.31 -5.72
N ALA A 119 -2.87 13.54 -5.23
CA ALA A 119 -4.07 14.35 -5.07
C ALA A 119 -4.78 14.55 -6.42
N GLY A 120 -4.03 14.82 -7.52
CA GLY A 120 -4.62 15.06 -8.83
C GLY A 120 -5.43 13.88 -9.38
N LYS A 121 -5.02 12.63 -9.12
CA LYS A 121 -5.81 11.46 -9.53
C LYS A 121 -7.06 11.26 -8.68
N MET A 122 -7.01 11.67 -7.42
CA MET A 122 -8.21 11.70 -6.58
C MET A 122 -9.15 12.84 -6.99
N ASP A 123 -8.60 13.98 -7.44
CA ASP A 123 -9.39 15.08 -8.01
C ASP A 123 -10.12 14.62 -9.29
N ASP A 124 -9.42 13.92 -10.19
CA ASP A 124 -10.02 13.31 -11.39
C ASP A 124 -11.22 12.40 -11.01
N ALA A 125 -11.06 11.58 -9.96
CA ALA A 125 -12.14 10.71 -9.49
C ALA A 125 -13.31 11.48 -8.85
N ALA A 126 -13.02 12.55 -8.11
CA ALA A 126 -14.03 13.42 -7.51
C ALA A 126 -14.84 14.17 -8.58
N GLU A 127 -14.17 14.79 -9.56
CA GLU A 127 -14.82 15.49 -10.67
C GLU A 127 -15.70 14.56 -11.50
N ALA A 128 -15.31 13.29 -11.66
CA ALA A 128 -16.10 12.27 -12.32
C ALA A 128 -17.25 11.71 -11.45
N GLY A 129 -17.32 12.07 -10.18
CA GLY A 129 -18.35 11.60 -9.23
C GLY A 129 -18.15 10.15 -8.79
N TYR A 130 -16.92 9.63 -8.82
CA TYR A 130 -16.63 8.24 -8.45
C TYR A 130 -16.38 8.03 -6.97
N ILE A 131 -16.18 9.10 -6.21
CA ILE A 131 -15.95 9.05 -4.75
C ILE A 131 -16.97 9.92 -3.99
N ALA A 132 -17.20 9.58 -2.74
CA ALA A 132 -17.87 10.43 -1.76
C ALA A 132 -16.83 11.42 -1.20
N GLU A 133 -16.86 12.67 -1.67
CA GLU A 133 -15.78 13.65 -1.44
C GLU A 133 -15.59 14.01 0.04
N ASP A 134 -16.67 13.97 0.84
CA ASP A 134 -16.64 14.20 2.29
C ASP A 134 -15.88 13.11 3.06
N THR A 135 -15.67 11.96 2.45
CA THR A 135 -14.91 10.83 3.01
C THR A 135 -13.41 10.90 2.72
N ARG A 136 -13.01 11.81 1.82
CA ARG A 136 -11.61 11.92 1.38
C ARG A 136 -10.68 12.31 2.53
N ARG A 137 -9.56 11.58 2.65
CA ARG A 137 -8.48 11.84 3.62
C ARG A 137 -7.14 11.75 2.92
N THR A 138 -6.18 12.60 3.30
CA THR A 138 -4.76 12.36 2.97
C THR A 138 -4.24 11.34 3.97
N MET A 139 -3.88 10.15 3.48
CA MET A 139 -3.50 9.03 4.36
C MET A 139 -1.99 9.01 4.61
N PHE A 140 -1.19 9.16 3.54
CA PHE A 140 0.26 9.00 3.60
C PHE A 140 0.96 10.05 2.75
N ASN A 141 2.24 10.29 3.07
CA ASN A 141 3.21 11.02 2.26
C ASN A 141 4.31 10.07 1.78
N ASN A 142 5.08 10.48 0.78
CA ASN A 142 6.22 9.73 0.24
C ASN A 142 7.23 10.68 -0.40
N ASP A 143 8.45 10.18 -0.66
CA ASP A 143 9.47 10.92 -1.40
C ASP A 143 9.67 10.33 -2.80
N LEU A 144 10.04 11.18 -3.75
CA LEU A 144 10.55 10.78 -5.05
C LEU A 144 12.04 10.53 -4.93
N VAL A 145 12.52 9.39 -5.43
CA VAL A 145 13.93 9.00 -5.38
C VAL A 145 14.43 8.56 -6.75
N ILE A 146 15.72 8.79 -6.98
CA ILE A 146 16.48 8.22 -8.09
C ILE A 146 17.11 6.94 -7.58
N VAL A 147 16.85 5.84 -8.27
CA VAL A 147 17.36 4.50 -7.93
C VAL A 147 18.14 3.90 -9.07
N THR A 148 19.04 2.97 -8.74
CA THR A 148 19.79 2.11 -9.66
C THR A 148 19.73 0.66 -9.20
N GLU A 149 20.28 -0.28 -9.98
CA GLU A 149 20.47 -1.68 -9.57
C GLU A 149 21.25 -1.77 -8.24
N GLU A 150 20.80 -2.59 -7.31
CA GLU A 150 21.52 -2.83 -6.05
C GLU A 150 22.89 -3.47 -6.31
N GLY A 151 23.95 -2.83 -5.80
CA GLY A 151 25.32 -3.28 -6.04
C GLY A 151 25.89 -2.97 -7.42
N GLY A 152 25.15 -2.28 -8.29
CA GLY A 152 25.63 -1.77 -9.56
C GLY A 152 26.65 -0.62 -9.41
N ASP A 153 27.28 -0.21 -10.50
CA ASP A 153 28.35 0.81 -10.51
C ASP A 153 27.89 2.20 -10.07
N LEU A 154 26.58 2.47 -10.10
CA LEU A 154 25.97 3.75 -9.68
C LEU A 154 25.48 3.73 -8.24
N ALA A 155 25.43 2.56 -7.58
CA ALA A 155 24.98 2.47 -6.20
C ALA A 155 25.84 3.34 -5.27
N GLY A 156 25.17 4.20 -4.49
CA GLY A 156 25.83 5.15 -3.58
C GLY A 156 26.43 6.38 -4.24
N LYS A 157 26.23 6.59 -5.56
CA LYS A 157 26.55 7.87 -6.20
C LYS A 157 25.40 8.85 -6.03
N ASP A 158 25.72 10.12 -5.88
CA ASP A 158 24.76 11.21 -5.94
C ASP A 158 24.54 11.58 -7.42
N ILE A 159 23.30 11.49 -7.88
CA ILE A 159 22.90 11.74 -9.27
C ILE A 159 22.01 12.97 -9.29
N SER A 160 22.42 14.02 -9.99
CA SER A 160 21.66 15.26 -10.09
C SER A 160 20.61 15.21 -11.21
N LEU A 161 19.59 16.05 -11.10
CA LEU A 161 18.61 16.24 -12.18
C LEU A 161 19.27 16.82 -13.43
N GLU A 162 20.32 17.64 -13.27
CA GLU A 162 21.12 18.21 -14.38
C GLU A 162 21.85 17.13 -15.17
N ASP A 163 22.46 16.14 -14.51
CA ASP A 163 23.11 15.01 -15.16
C ASP A 163 22.11 14.19 -15.97
N ILE A 164 20.91 13.97 -15.41
CA ILE A 164 19.81 13.29 -16.11
C ILE A 164 19.40 14.10 -17.35
N ALA A 165 19.14 15.40 -17.22
CA ALA A 165 18.74 16.26 -18.33
C ALA A 165 19.81 16.36 -19.43
N ALA A 166 21.10 16.24 -19.06
CA ALA A 166 22.21 16.15 -19.98
C ALA A 166 22.32 14.82 -20.73
N GLY A 167 21.49 13.84 -20.40
CA GLY A 167 21.47 12.52 -21.04
C GLY A 167 22.63 11.62 -20.61
N ALA A 168 23.15 11.81 -19.39
CA ALA A 168 24.27 11.01 -18.87
C ALA A 168 23.87 9.55 -18.59
N TYR A 169 22.57 9.27 -18.42
CA TYR A 169 22.02 7.98 -18.03
C TYR A 169 20.80 7.61 -18.86
N THR A 170 20.59 6.32 -19.08
CA THR A 170 19.29 5.78 -19.47
C THR A 170 18.36 5.81 -18.26
N LEU A 171 17.11 6.26 -18.47
CA LEU A 171 16.16 6.60 -17.41
C LEU A 171 14.83 5.88 -17.60
N ALA A 172 14.32 5.21 -16.57
CA ALA A 172 12.93 4.79 -16.54
C ALA A 172 12.08 5.76 -15.71
N VAL A 173 10.90 6.11 -16.24
CA VAL A 173 9.86 6.88 -15.54
C VAL A 173 8.49 6.31 -15.84
N GLY A 174 7.49 6.60 -15.00
CA GLY A 174 6.10 6.28 -15.29
C GLY A 174 5.56 7.09 -16.47
N ASP A 175 4.62 6.53 -17.22
CA ASP A 175 3.87 7.28 -18.22
C ASP A 175 2.89 8.29 -17.55
N GLU A 176 2.14 9.05 -18.34
CA GLU A 176 1.24 10.11 -17.85
C GLU A 176 0.12 9.61 -16.92
N SER A 177 -0.21 8.31 -16.95
CA SER A 177 -1.19 7.71 -16.06
C SER A 177 -0.62 7.39 -14.67
N VAL A 178 0.71 7.36 -14.55
CA VAL A 178 1.45 6.98 -13.35
C VAL A 178 1.90 8.21 -12.57
N PRO A 179 1.40 8.45 -11.35
CA PRO A 179 1.75 9.63 -10.56
C PRO A 179 3.25 9.83 -10.35
N ALA A 180 4.02 8.77 -10.09
CA ALA A 180 5.47 8.86 -9.94
C ALA A 180 6.15 9.46 -11.19
N GLY A 181 5.66 9.10 -12.40
CA GLY A 181 6.15 9.68 -13.66
C GLY A 181 5.81 11.15 -13.77
N ASN A 182 4.62 11.57 -13.34
CA ASN A 182 4.24 12.97 -13.35
C ASN A 182 5.13 13.81 -12.41
N TYR A 183 5.43 13.32 -11.20
CA TYR A 183 6.36 14.00 -10.28
C TYR A 183 7.79 14.01 -10.84
N ALA A 184 8.24 12.94 -11.48
CA ALA A 184 9.54 12.91 -12.15
C ALA A 184 9.63 13.96 -13.29
N CYS A 185 8.58 14.05 -14.12
CA CYS A 185 8.49 15.06 -15.16
C CYS A 185 8.46 16.48 -14.58
N GLN A 186 7.71 16.72 -13.49
CA GLN A 186 7.72 18.02 -12.78
C GLN A 186 9.14 18.39 -12.34
N ALA A 187 9.85 17.48 -11.68
CA ALA A 187 11.22 17.73 -11.25
C ALA A 187 12.16 17.99 -12.44
N LEU A 188 12.04 17.24 -13.52
CA LEU A 188 12.85 17.42 -14.74
C LEU A 188 12.55 18.73 -15.48
N THR A 189 11.38 19.37 -15.27
CA THR A 189 11.11 20.70 -15.85
C THR A 189 12.06 21.76 -15.29
N THR A 190 12.48 21.64 -14.02
CA THR A 190 13.35 22.62 -13.35
C THR A 190 14.74 22.74 -13.99
N VAL A 191 15.17 21.69 -14.69
CA VAL A 191 16.47 21.56 -15.35
C VAL A 191 16.34 21.47 -16.89
N GLY A 192 15.13 21.65 -17.44
CA GLY A 192 14.88 21.59 -18.88
C GLY A 192 14.92 20.18 -19.48
N GLY A 193 14.87 19.14 -18.66
CA GLY A 193 14.80 17.73 -19.08
C GLY A 193 13.41 17.33 -19.60
N TYR A 194 12.36 17.99 -19.09
CA TYR A 194 10.98 17.86 -19.57
C TYR A 194 10.40 19.25 -19.85
N ILE A 195 9.59 19.38 -20.89
CA ILE A 195 9.04 20.65 -21.37
C ILE A 195 7.52 20.55 -21.32
N GLU A 196 6.90 21.31 -20.40
CA GLU A 196 5.44 21.46 -20.31
C GLU A 196 4.89 22.29 -21.48
N PRO A 197 3.68 22.00 -21.96
CA PRO A 197 3.07 22.74 -23.06
C PRO A 197 2.88 24.23 -22.78
N ASP A 198 2.63 24.59 -21.51
CA ASP A 198 2.42 25.96 -21.04
C ASP A 198 3.70 26.63 -20.48
N GLY A 199 4.81 25.88 -20.45
CA GLY A 199 6.09 26.33 -19.90
C GLY A 199 6.18 26.35 -18.38
N ALA A 200 5.23 25.76 -17.66
CA ALA A 200 5.29 25.63 -16.21
C ALA A 200 6.49 24.76 -15.77
N THR A 201 7.02 25.02 -14.58
CA THR A 201 8.17 24.29 -14.04
C THR A 201 7.97 23.91 -12.57
N GLY A 202 8.62 22.82 -12.13
CA GLY A 202 8.58 22.38 -10.75
C GLY A 202 7.16 22.09 -10.26
N PRO A 203 6.79 22.54 -9.05
CA PRO A 203 5.46 22.30 -8.48
C PRO A 203 4.29 22.92 -9.27
N GLU A 204 4.55 23.89 -10.13
CA GLU A 204 3.51 24.49 -10.97
C GLU A 204 3.21 23.63 -12.22
N ALA A 205 4.15 22.77 -12.61
CA ALA A 205 3.99 21.84 -13.72
C ALA A 205 2.99 20.72 -13.41
N THR A 206 2.41 20.15 -14.46
CA THR A 206 1.52 18.97 -14.32
C THR A 206 2.27 17.64 -14.46
N GLY A 207 3.39 17.66 -15.17
CA GLY A 207 4.13 16.47 -15.60
C GLY A 207 3.41 15.70 -16.70
N LYS A 208 2.48 16.34 -17.44
CA LYS A 208 1.61 15.70 -18.43
C LYS A 208 1.52 16.51 -19.73
N GLY A 209 1.31 15.82 -20.85
CA GLY A 209 1.08 16.43 -22.15
C GLY A 209 2.30 17.13 -22.74
N GLY A 210 3.43 17.11 -22.02
CA GLY A 210 4.69 17.69 -22.46
C GLY A 210 5.57 16.70 -23.22
N THR A 211 6.86 17.04 -23.32
CA THR A 211 7.83 16.20 -24.02
C THR A 211 9.19 16.25 -23.34
N PHE A 212 9.92 15.14 -23.32
CA PHE A 212 11.32 15.14 -22.92
C PHE A 212 12.16 15.95 -23.92
N SER A 213 13.20 16.61 -23.41
CA SER A 213 14.16 17.35 -24.28
C SER A 213 14.73 16.42 -25.34
N GLU A 214 15.20 16.98 -26.45
CA GLU A 214 15.80 16.20 -27.55
C GLU A 214 17.01 15.37 -27.09
N THR A 215 17.71 15.82 -26.04
CA THR A 215 18.83 15.10 -25.42
C THR A 215 18.34 13.92 -24.58
N LEU A 216 17.30 14.12 -23.76
CA LEU A 216 16.84 13.11 -22.82
C LEU A 216 15.89 12.08 -23.46
N LYS A 217 15.08 12.51 -24.44
CA LYS A 217 14.06 11.69 -25.09
C LYS A 217 14.54 10.29 -25.57
N PRO A 218 15.72 10.14 -26.22
CA PRO A 218 16.21 8.83 -26.64
C PRO A 218 16.67 7.94 -25.48
N MET A 219 16.83 8.50 -24.27
CA MET A 219 17.31 7.82 -23.09
C MET A 219 16.16 7.32 -22.17
N VAL A 220 14.90 7.69 -22.49
CA VAL A 220 13.75 7.44 -21.60
C VAL A 220 13.01 6.15 -21.98
N THR A 221 12.76 5.31 -21.00
CA THR A 221 11.82 4.18 -21.05
C THR A 221 10.61 4.49 -20.17
N LEU A 222 9.40 4.28 -20.70
CA LEU A 222 8.16 4.54 -19.98
C LEU A 222 7.57 3.24 -19.42
N GLY A 223 7.10 3.27 -18.15
CA GLY A 223 6.39 2.16 -17.51
C GLY A 223 4.94 2.51 -17.22
N GLY A 224 4.03 1.56 -17.40
CA GLY A 224 2.59 1.73 -17.16
C GLY A 224 2.20 1.75 -15.67
N LYS A 225 3.11 1.37 -14.78
CA LYS A 225 3.01 1.48 -13.33
C LYS A 225 4.39 1.55 -12.68
N VAL A 226 4.47 2.13 -11.48
CA VAL A 226 5.75 2.40 -10.82
C VAL A 226 6.57 1.12 -10.54
N GLY A 227 5.90 -0.02 -10.32
CA GLY A 227 6.61 -1.30 -10.16
C GLY A 227 7.36 -1.74 -11.42
N ASP A 228 6.83 -1.47 -12.61
CA ASP A 228 7.52 -1.76 -13.87
C ASP A 228 8.73 -0.82 -14.03
N VAL A 229 8.57 0.46 -13.67
CA VAL A 229 9.66 1.46 -13.67
C VAL A 229 10.81 1.02 -12.76
N CYS A 230 10.49 0.60 -11.54
CA CYS A 230 11.47 0.09 -10.58
C CYS A 230 12.18 -1.17 -11.14
N LYS A 231 11.42 -2.07 -11.78
CA LYS A 231 11.93 -3.31 -12.34
C LYS A 231 12.97 -3.10 -13.44
N TYR A 232 12.80 -2.09 -14.28
CA TYR A 232 13.78 -1.76 -15.32
C TYR A 232 15.16 -1.40 -14.75
N ALA A 233 15.20 -0.67 -13.62
CA ALA A 233 16.46 -0.39 -12.90
C ALA A 233 16.99 -1.63 -12.18
N GLU A 234 16.12 -2.43 -11.52
CA GLU A 234 16.50 -3.67 -10.83
C GLU A 234 17.19 -4.67 -11.77
N THR A 235 16.76 -4.75 -13.03
CA THR A 235 17.28 -5.69 -14.01
C THR A 235 18.44 -5.13 -14.85
N GLY A 236 18.82 -3.86 -14.64
CA GLY A 236 19.86 -3.20 -15.43
C GLY A 236 19.45 -2.90 -16.88
N GLU A 237 18.13 -2.90 -17.20
CA GLU A 237 17.63 -2.48 -18.52
C GLU A 237 17.81 -0.97 -18.74
N VAL A 238 17.85 -0.21 -17.64
CA VAL A 238 18.22 1.20 -17.60
C VAL A 238 19.22 1.45 -16.49
N ASP A 239 19.98 2.53 -16.59
CA ASP A 239 20.96 2.91 -15.57
C ASP A 239 20.27 3.35 -14.27
N ILE A 240 19.18 4.11 -14.40
CA ILE A 240 18.45 4.69 -13.28
C ILE A 240 16.95 4.70 -13.51
N ALA A 241 16.19 4.80 -12.43
CA ALA A 241 14.75 5.03 -12.45
C ALA A 241 14.34 6.09 -11.42
N MET A 242 13.25 6.81 -11.69
CA MET A 242 12.62 7.72 -10.72
C MET A 242 11.34 7.08 -10.21
N VAL A 243 11.34 6.74 -8.91
CA VAL A 243 10.29 5.98 -8.21
C VAL A 243 10.08 6.56 -6.82
N TYR A 244 9.21 5.95 -6.02
CA TYR A 244 9.02 6.36 -4.62
C TYR A 244 9.97 5.63 -3.67
N THR A 245 10.26 6.22 -2.52
CA THR A 245 11.00 5.57 -1.44
C THR A 245 10.37 4.22 -1.08
N SER A 246 9.05 4.16 -0.99
CA SER A 246 8.31 2.92 -0.70
C SER A 246 8.53 1.81 -1.73
N ASP A 247 8.83 2.13 -2.99
CA ASP A 247 9.11 1.13 -4.02
C ASP A 247 10.45 0.41 -3.76
N VAL A 248 11.43 1.12 -3.22
CA VAL A 248 12.72 0.54 -2.82
C VAL A 248 12.52 -0.52 -1.74
N TYR A 249 11.70 -0.22 -0.72
CA TYR A 249 11.37 -1.18 0.33
C TYR A 249 10.56 -2.37 -0.19
N ARG A 250 9.59 -2.09 -1.08
CA ARG A 250 8.67 -3.10 -1.62
C ARG A 250 9.33 -4.07 -2.60
N MET A 251 10.17 -3.56 -3.49
CA MET A 251 10.76 -4.36 -4.56
C MET A 251 12.06 -5.04 -4.12
N GLY A 252 12.91 -4.32 -3.39
CA GLY A 252 14.31 -4.72 -3.21
C GLY A 252 15.07 -4.67 -4.54
N GLY A 253 16.33 -5.10 -4.53
CA GLY A 253 17.15 -5.18 -5.76
C GLY A 253 17.52 -3.83 -6.38
N VAL A 254 17.10 -2.71 -5.78
CA VAL A 254 17.50 -1.36 -6.16
C VAL A 254 18.07 -0.59 -4.98
N ALA A 255 18.95 0.34 -5.24
CA ALA A 255 19.58 1.24 -4.26
C ALA A 255 19.22 2.69 -4.57
N ILE A 256 18.92 3.46 -3.52
CA ILE A 256 18.70 4.91 -3.65
C ILE A 256 20.05 5.58 -3.93
N CYS A 257 20.10 6.35 -5.01
CA CYS A 257 21.20 7.27 -5.32
C CYS A 257 20.95 8.64 -4.68
N THR A 258 19.78 9.23 -4.93
CA THR A 258 19.44 10.59 -4.53
C THR A 258 17.96 10.67 -4.16
N VAL A 259 17.64 11.40 -3.09
CA VAL A 259 16.27 11.87 -2.84
C VAL A 259 16.07 13.15 -3.65
N VAL A 260 15.06 13.16 -4.52
CA VAL A 260 14.77 14.34 -5.38
C VAL A 260 14.31 15.50 -4.50
N PRO A 261 14.85 16.72 -4.67
CA PRO A 261 14.47 17.84 -3.83
C PRO A 261 12.96 18.14 -3.90
N GLY A 262 12.30 18.21 -2.75
CA GLY A 262 10.85 18.35 -2.65
C GLY A 262 10.28 19.67 -3.17
N ASP A 263 11.12 20.69 -3.43
CA ASP A 263 10.76 21.95 -4.06
C ASP A 263 10.75 21.88 -5.60
N THR A 264 11.16 20.75 -6.19
CA THR A 264 11.15 20.51 -7.65
C THR A 264 9.86 19.88 -8.15
N HIS A 265 8.98 19.43 -7.28
CA HIS A 265 7.70 18.80 -7.62
C HIS A 265 6.63 19.07 -6.54
N LYS A 266 5.37 18.78 -6.84
CA LYS A 266 4.28 18.84 -5.83
C LYS A 266 4.52 17.84 -4.71
N PRO A 267 4.02 18.12 -3.49
CA PRO A 267 4.03 17.12 -2.41
C PRO A 267 3.41 15.80 -2.85
N ILE A 268 4.08 14.70 -2.54
CA ILE A 268 3.60 13.36 -2.88
C ILE A 268 2.70 12.88 -1.76
N THR A 269 1.40 12.88 -2.02
CA THR A 269 0.38 12.48 -1.06
C THR A 269 -0.44 11.32 -1.59
N TYR A 270 -0.89 10.46 -0.67
CA TYR A 270 -1.76 9.33 -0.95
C TYR A 270 -3.14 9.58 -0.33
N PRO A 271 -4.05 10.20 -1.06
CA PRO A 271 -5.42 10.32 -0.60
C PRO A 271 -6.19 9.02 -0.78
N GLY A 272 -7.01 8.70 0.22
CA GLY A 272 -8.01 7.65 0.19
C GLY A 272 -9.41 8.23 0.31
N ALA A 273 -10.39 7.59 -0.31
CA ALA A 273 -11.81 7.96 -0.22
C ALA A 273 -12.70 6.74 -0.41
N VAL A 274 -13.90 6.80 0.13
CA VAL A 274 -14.96 5.83 -0.14
C VAL A 274 -15.49 6.07 -1.55
N CYS A 275 -15.66 5.01 -2.34
CA CYS A 275 -16.25 5.10 -3.67
C CYS A 275 -17.74 5.42 -3.58
N ALA A 276 -18.25 6.29 -4.46
CA ALA A 276 -19.67 6.70 -4.50
C ALA A 276 -20.64 5.52 -4.72
N GLY A 277 -20.17 4.45 -5.37
CA GLY A 277 -20.92 3.22 -5.61
C GLY A 277 -20.79 2.16 -4.51
N SER A 278 -20.08 2.46 -3.41
CA SER A 278 -19.89 1.51 -2.30
C SER A 278 -21.23 1.10 -1.68
N LYS A 279 -21.35 -0.19 -1.40
CA LYS A 279 -22.47 -0.78 -0.64
C LYS A 279 -22.16 -0.89 0.85
N HIS A 280 -20.92 -0.61 1.23
CA HIS A 280 -20.37 -0.78 2.58
C HIS A 280 -19.70 0.51 3.09
N THR A 281 -20.35 1.66 2.87
CA THR A 281 -19.80 3.00 3.11
C THR A 281 -19.24 3.17 4.54
N GLU A 282 -19.97 2.69 5.55
CA GLU A 282 -19.55 2.81 6.96
C GLU A 282 -18.29 1.96 7.23
N ALA A 283 -18.25 0.71 6.76
CA ALA A 283 -17.10 -0.18 6.94
C ALA A 283 -15.87 0.32 6.13
N ALA A 284 -16.10 0.83 4.92
CA ALA A 284 -15.06 1.41 4.08
C ALA A 284 -14.43 2.66 4.74
N GLN A 285 -15.26 3.54 5.31
CA GLN A 285 -14.76 4.71 6.04
C GLN A 285 -14.02 4.31 7.31
N ALA A 286 -14.55 3.35 8.07
CA ALA A 286 -13.90 2.83 9.28
C ALA A 286 -12.50 2.26 8.97
N PHE A 287 -12.36 1.53 7.85
CA PHE A 287 -11.06 1.03 7.40
C PHE A 287 -10.07 2.16 7.06
N ILE A 288 -10.51 3.20 6.32
CA ILE A 288 -9.66 4.36 6.01
C ILE A 288 -9.22 5.06 7.30
N ASP A 289 -10.15 5.34 8.20
CA ASP A 289 -9.87 6.04 9.45
C ASP A 289 -8.94 5.21 10.35
N TRP A 290 -9.13 3.89 10.41
CA TRP A 290 -8.26 2.97 11.13
C TRP A 290 -6.84 2.98 10.55
N CYS A 291 -6.67 2.93 9.23
CA CYS A 291 -5.34 3.02 8.59
C CYS A 291 -4.56 4.27 9.00
N MET A 292 -5.26 5.35 9.38
CA MET A 292 -4.66 6.62 9.76
C MET A 292 -4.42 6.75 11.26
N THR A 293 -5.15 6.03 12.10
CA THR A 293 -5.18 6.25 13.55
C THR A 293 -4.64 5.11 14.38
N ASP A 294 -4.62 3.89 13.86
CA ASP A 294 -4.08 2.73 14.57
C ASP A 294 -2.55 2.74 14.60
N GLU A 295 -1.96 2.53 15.77
CA GLU A 295 -0.50 2.62 15.97
C GLU A 295 0.25 1.42 15.37
N ASP A 296 -0.33 0.23 15.40
CA ASP A 296 0.30 -0.96 14.82
C ASP A 296 0.24 -0.88 13.29
N CYS A 297 -0.86 -0.36 12.74
CA CYS A 297 -0.99 -0.07 11.32
C CYS A 297 0.03 1.00 10.87
N ALA A 298 0.26 2.02 11.70
CA ALA A 298 1.27 3.04 11.42
C ALA A 298 2.68 2.46 11.26
N GLN A 299 3.05 1.48 12.10
CA GLN A 299 4.34 0.81 11.99
C GLN A 299 4.48 0.06 10.66
N ILE A 300 3.40 -0.57 10.16
CA ILE A 300 3.40 -1.19 8.84
C ILE A 300 3.74 -0.16 7.75
N TRP A 301 3.09 1.00 7.76
CA TRP A 301 3.36 2.03 6.75
C TRP A 301 4.81 2.54 6.81
N GLU A 302 5.34 2.81 8.01
CA GLU A 302 6.73 3.25 8.21
C GLU A 302 7.74 2.18 7.76
N GLU A 303 7.49 0.90 8.05
CA GLU A 303 8.36 -0.21 7.61
C GLU A 303 8.42 -0.34 6.08
N TRP A 304 7.37 0.05 5.38
CA TRP A 304 7.32 0.08 3.92
C TRP A 304 7.66 1.44 3.30
N GLY A 305 8.21 2.38 4.09
CA GLY A 305 8.75 3.66 3.61
C GLY A 305 7.71 4.71 3.30
N PHE A 306 6.53 4.63 3.93
CA PHE A 306 5.52 5.69 3.92
C PHE A 306 5.60 6.50 5.21
N GLU A 307 5.25 7.79 5.13
CA GLU A 307 5.06 8.66 6.27
C GLU A 307 3.56 8.92 6.47
N ARG A 308 3.08 8.90 7.71
CA ARG A 308 1.71 9.34 8.00
C ARG A 308 1.53 10.82 7.67
N ALA A 309 0.38 11.20 7.13
CA ALA A 309 0.07 12.60 6.78
C ALA A 309 -0.35 13.46 7.99
#